data_85af579aa619c90054436067c75fd4fd
#
_entry.id   85af579aa619c90054436067c75fd4fd
#
_cell.length_a   1.000
_cell.length_b   1.000
_cell.length_c   1.000
_cell.angle_alpha   90.00
_cell.angle_beta   90.00
_cell.angle_gamma   90.00
#
_symmetry.space_group_name_H-M   'P 1'
#
loop_
_entity.id
_entity.type
_entity.pdbx_description
1 polymer ?
#
loop_
_entity_poly.entity_id
_entity_poly.type
_entity_poly.pdbx_seq_one_letter_code
_entity_poly.pdbx_strand_id
1 'polypeptide(L)'
;MGFAKRLKVRISDIVRLEKPDALSSRYGKAFEKAVLVLLKARDAVAAIRTFIEHYGEPHTGAFAKLTKLTPWAKKVVEVEPAPPVVFQVDGITVTAQADFVVKYVDGKKELVELKSHILRKEEWKTKAEWSLATKMMRMLYRKAGYDYPLRLIYFVERDGAVTPEEEVFIYPKDEKDDETLLNVLRERIRKSVGR
;
A
#
# COMPACT_ATOMS: atom_id res chain seq x y z
N MET A 1 -33.68 22.09 1.46
CA MET A 1 -33.10 20.73 1.30
C MET A 1 -31.60 20.84 1.40
N GLY A 2 -31.03 20.49 2.56
CA GLY A 2 -29.59 20.56 2.77
C GLY A 2 -28.90 19.42 2.06
N PHE A 3 -27.95 19.74 1.16
CA PHE A 3 -27.03 18.76 0.59
C PHE A 3 -26.16 18.22 1.72
N ALA A 4 -26.48 17.04 2.24
CA ALA A 4 -25.59 16.32 3.13
C ALA A 4 -24.27 16.10 2.35
N LYS A 5 -23.19 16.76 2.75
CA LYS A 5 -21.84 16.50 2.21
C LYS A 5 -21.57 15.01 2.34
N ARG A 6 -21.57 14.28 1.23
CA ARG A 6 -21.20 12.86 1.24
C ARG A 6 -19.76 12.77 1.75
N LEU A 7 -19.60 12.26 2.94
CA LEU A 7 -18.26 12.06 3.53
C LEU A 7 -17.53 11.00 2.71
N LYS A 8 -16.34 11.36 2.20
CA LYS A 8 -15.45 10.45 1.47
C LYS A 8 -14.22 10.17 2.32
N VAL A 9 -13.95 8.92 2.63
CA VAL A 9 -12.87 8.48 3.50
C VAL A 9 -12.00 7.45 2.80
N ARG A 10 -10.68 7.54 2.95
CA ARG A 10 -9.75 6.52 2.44
C ARG A 10 -9.54 5.45 3.49
N ILE A 11 -9.38 4.19 3.08
CA ILE A 11 -9.06 3.09 4.00
C ILE A 11 -7.81 3.39 4.82
N SER A 12 -6.79 3.94 4.21
CA SER A 12 -5.56 4.33 4.90
C SER A 12 -5.80 5.34 6.04
N ASP A 13 -6.78 6.22 5.89
CA ASP A 13 -7.07 7.25 6.90
C ASP A 13 -7.92 6.70 8.06
N ILE A 14 -8.71 5.63 7.80
CA ILE A 14 -9.54 4.96 8.81
C ILE A 14 -8.69 4.06 9.72
N VAL A 15 -7.66 3.45 9.17
CA VAL A 15 -6.84 2.46 9.88
C VAL A 15 -5.66 3.09 10.60
N ARG A 16 -5.15 4.23 10.12
CA ARG A 16 -4.01 4.91 10.75
C ARG A 16 -4.39 5.53 12.10
N LEU A 17 -3.52 5.32 13.10
CA LEU A 17 -3.60 6.00 14.39
C LEU A 17 -3.14 7.46 14.27
N GLU A 18 -2.13 7.73 13.43
CA GLU A 18 -1.55 9.05 13.24
C GLU A 18 -1.41 9.40 11.76
N LYS A 19 -1.59 10.68 11.43
CA LYS A 19 -1.33 11.18 10.07
C LYS A 19 0.19 11.34 9.89
N PRO A 20 0.76 10.92 8.75
CA PRO A 20 2.15 11.18 8.46
C PRO A 20 2.39 12.69 8.37
N ASP A 21 3.54 13.17 8.83
CA ASP A 21 3.97 14.53 8.60
C ASP A 21 4.24 14.81 7.09
N ALA A 22 4.44 16.08 6.75
CA ALA A 22 4.64 16.50 5.36
C ALA A 22 5.92 15.87 4.75
N LEU A 23 6.97 15.70 5.54
CA LEU A 23 8.25 15.13 5.09
C LEU A 23 8.11 13.64 4.79
N SER A 24 7.49 12.88 5.70
CA SER A 24 7.19 11.45 5.50
C SER A 24 6.29 11.23 4.27
N SER A 25 5.31 12.11 4.04
CA SER A 25 4.45 12.07 2.86
C SER A 25 5.21 12.33 1.56
N ARG A 26 6.14 13.31 1.56
CA ARG A 26 7.00 13.62 0.41
C ARG A 26 7.94 12.47 0.09
N TYR A 27 8.57 11.89 1.12
CA TYR A 27 9.42 10.72 0.96
C TYR A 27 8.66 9.53 0.35
N GLY A 28 7.49 9.21 0.89
CA GLY A 28 6.66 8.10 0.39
C GLY A 28 6.32 8.25 -1.09
N LYS A 29 5.87 9.44 -1.51
CA LYS A 29 5.54 9.72 -2.92
C LYS A 29 6.75 9.64 -3.84
N ALA A 30 7.91 10.16 -3.41
CA ALA A 30 9.15 10.06 -4.19
C ALA A 30 9.60 8.60 -4.33
N PHE A 31 9.47 7.83 -3.25
CA PHE A 31 9.83 6.42 -3.25
C PHE A 31 8.91 5.58 -4.15
N GLU A 32 7.61 5.80 -4.11
CA GLU A 32 6.62 5.15 -4.99
C GLU A 32 6.94 5.40 -6.47
N LYS A 33 7.23 6.65 -6.84
CA LYS A 33 7.62 7.00 -8.21
C LYS A 33 8.93 6.31 -8.64
N ALA A 34 9.91 6.28 -7.75
CA ALA A 34 11.17 5.59 -8.00
C ALA A 34 10.98 4.08 -8.18
N VAL A 35 10.11 3.45 -7.38
CA VAL A 35 9.76 2.04 -7.54
C VAL A 35 9.04 1.80 -8.86
N LEU A 36 8.15 2.68 -9.30
CA LEU A 36 7.52 2.57 -10.61
C LEU A 36 8.53 2.60 -11.75
N VAL A 37 9.55 3.48 -11.67
CA VAL A 37 10.66 3.50 -12.65
C VAL A 37 11.49 2.22 -12.57
N LEU A 38 11.80 1.74 -11.36
CA LEU A 38 12.51 0.48 -11.17
C LEU A 38 11.79 -0.70 -11.85
N LEU A 39 10.46 -0.77 -11.69
CA LEU A 39 9.64 -1.84 -12.28
C LEU A 39 9.57 -1.75 -13.82
N LYS A 40 9.49 -0.53 -14.36
CA LYS A 40 9.43 -0.31 -15.82
C LYS A 40 10.76 -0.49 -16.51
N ALA A 41 11.80 0.16 -15.99
CA ALA A 41 13.13 0.19 -16.60
C ALA A 41 14.04 -0.97 -16.14
N ARG A 42 13.74 -1.60 -15.00
CA ARG A 42 14.58 -2.61 -14.34
C ARG A 42 15.98 -2.08 -14.02
N ASP A 43 16.09 -0.78 -13.85
CA ASP A 43 17.33 -0.04 -13.64
C ASP A 43 17.27 0.69 -12.30
N ALA A 44 18.07 0.23 -11.34
CA ALA A 44 18.17 0.83 -10.01
C ALA A 44 18.76 2.25 -10.06
N VAL A 45 19.65 2.54 -11.00
CA VAL A 45 20.27 3.87 -11.14
C VAL A 45 19.23 4.89 -11.62
N ALA A 46 18.41 4.52 -12.59
CA ALA A 46 17.31 5.36 -13.06
C ALA A 46 16.29 5.61 -11.93
N ALA A 47 15.97 4.59 -11.16
CA ALA A 47 15.07 4.72 -10.01
C ALA A 47 15.64 5.65 -8.91
N ILE A 48 16.93 5.53 -8.60
CA ILE A 48 17.62 6.41 -7.64
C ILE A 48 17.59 7.87 -8.12
N ARG A 49 17.87 8.13 -9.39
CA ARG A 49 17.77 9.49 -9.97
C ARG A 49 16.35 10.04 -9.83
N THR A 50 15.32 9.26 -10.15
CA THR A 50 13.92 9.65 -9.99
C THR A 50 13.58 9.95 -8.53
N PHE A 51 14.11 9.18 -7.58
CA PHE A 51 13.92 9.49 -6.16
C PHE A 51 14.51 10.87 -5.82
N ILE A 52 15.76 11.12 -6.19
CA ILE A 52 16.44 12.41 -5.93
C ILE A 52 15.67 13.58 -6.55
N GLU A 53 15.22 13.46 -7.80
CA GLU A 53 14.44 14.50 -8.49
C GLU A 53 13.14 14.85 -7.75
N HIS A 54 12.44 13.87 -7.21
CA HIS A 54 11.16 14.09 -6.52
C HIS A 54 11.28 14.39 -5.02
N TYR A 55 12.29 13.86 -4.37
CA TYR A 55 12.56 14.12 -2.96
C TYR A 55 13.36 15.41 -2.77
N GLY A 56 14.24 15.73 -3.71
CA GLY A 56 15.05 16.95 -3.77
C GLY A 56 16.47 16.79 -3.22
N GLU A 57 16.80 15.65 -2.61
CA GLU A 57 18.12 15.34 -2.08
C GLU A 57 18.42 13.84 -2.09
N PRO A 58 19.70 13.42 -2.07
CA PRO A 58 20.10 12.03 -1.94
C PRO A 58 19.70 11.47 -0.56
N HIS A 59 19.27 10.19 -0.54
CA HIS A 59 18.91 9.50 0.70
C HIS A 59 19.38 8.03 0.67
N THR A 60 20.41 7.71 1.46
CA THR A 60 21.05 6.38 1.46
C THR A 60 20.09 5.23 1.75
N GLY A 61 19.14 5.43 2.69
CA GLY A 61 18.12 4.44 3.00
C GLY A 61 17.15 4.17 1.84
N ALA A 62 16.85 5.17 1.01
CA ALA A 62 16.04 4.97 -0.20
C ALA A 62 16.83 4.16 -1.24
N PHE A 63 18.11 4.46 -1.42
CA PHE A 63 18.97 3.74 -2.37
C PHE A 63 19.12 2.27 -2.00
N ALA A 64 19.38 1.99 -0.72
CA ALA A 64 19.45 0.63 -0.21
C ALA A 64 18.15 -0.16 -0.50
N LYS A 65 16.98 0.44 -0.23
CA LYS A 65 15.69 -0.18 -0.49
C LYS A 65 15.47 -0.45 -1.97
N LEU A 66 15.72 0.51 -2.86
CA LEU A 66 15.57 0.36 -4.30
C LEU A 66 16.47 -0.76 -4.85
N THR A 67 17.72 -0.81 -4.38
CA THR A 67 18.66 -1.88 -4.74
C THR A 67 18.14 -3.25 -4.29
N LYS A 68 17.60 -3.36 -3.08
CA LYS A 68 17.04 -4.60 -2.54
C LYS A 68 15.76 -5.05 -3.26
N LEU A 69 14.99 -4.15 -3.87
CA LEU A 69 13.82 -4.49 -4.68
C LEU A 69 14.17 -4.95 -6.10
N THR A 70 15.40 -4.75 -6.57
CA THR A 70 15.81 -5.09 -7.94
C THR A 70 15.55 -6.58 -8.31
N PRO A 71 15.81 -7.58 -7.44
CA PRO A 71 15.51 -8.97 -7.78
C PRO A 71 14.02 -9.23 -8.00
N TRP A 72 13.15 -8.58 -7.25
CA TRP A 72 11.70 -8.64 -7.45
C TRP A 72 11.29 -7.93 -8.74
N ALA A 73 11.81 -6.72 -9.00
CA ALA A 73 11.50 -5.95 -10.19
C ALA A 73 11.84 -6.72 -11.51
N LYS A 74 12.89 -7.53 -11.49
CA LYS A 74 13.27 -8.37 -12.66
C LYS A 74 12.23 -9.43 -13.01
N LYS A 75 11.35 -9.81 -12.09
CA LYS A 75 10.26 -10.79 -12.32
C LYS A 75 9.01 -10.14 -12.91
N VAL A 76 8.89 -8.82 -12.81
CA VAL A 76 7.73 -8.05 -13.30
C VAL A 76 7.92 -7.73 -14.77
N VAL A 77 6.92 -8.01 -15.61
CA VAL A 77 6.93 -7.70 -17.05
C VAL A 77 6.09 -6.50 -17.40
N GLU A 78 5.01 -6.25 -16.66
CA GLU A 78 4.13 -5.11 -16.83
C GLU A 78 3.81 -4.50 -15.46
N VAL A 79 3.70 -3.18 -15.39
CA VAL A 79 3.27 -2.46 -14.21
C VAL A 79 2.41 -1.27 -14.59
N GLU A 80 1.32 -1.10 -13.89
CA GLU A 80 0.40 0.05 -14.02
C GLU A 80 -0.05 0.53 -12.64
N PRO A 81 -0.47 1.80 -12.48
CA PRO A 81 -1.12 2.25 -11.26
C PRO A 81 -2.38 1.43 -10.99
N ALA A 82 -2.60 1.02 -9.75
CA ALA A 82 -3.81 0.30 -9.41
C ALA A 82 -5.05 1.23 -9.54
N PRO A 83 -6.16 0.75 -10.11
CA PRO A 83 -7.37 1.53 -10.21
C PRO A 83 -7.95 1.78 -8.80
N PRO A 84 -8.48 2.98 -8.52
CA PRO A 84 -9.20 3.22 -7.28
C PRO A 84 -10.52 2.43 -7.27
N VAL A 85 -10.85 1.84 -6.13
CA VAL A 85 -12.15 1.21 -5.89
C VAL A 85 -12.95 2.03 -4.88
N VAL A 86 -14.25 2.13 -5.10
CA VAL A 86 -15.15 2.99 -4.34
C VAL A 86 -16.34 2.18 -3.86
N PHE A 87 -16.63 2.24 -2.56
CA PHE A 87 -17.74 1.54 -1.93
C PHE A 87 -18.57 2.46 -1.04
N GLN A 88 -19.83 2.08 -0.85
CA GLN A 88 -20.70 2.68 0.15
C GLN A 88 -20.76 1.76 1.37
N VAL A 89 -20.42 2.28 2.53
CA VAL A 89 -20.49 1.59 3.81
C VAL A 89 -21.26 2.48 4.77
N ASP A 90 -22.44 2.05 5.20
CA ASP A 90 -23.34 2.80 6.10
C ASP A 90 -23.57 4.27 5.64
N GLY A 91 -23.75 4.48 4.33
CA GLY A 91 -23.96 5.81 3.72
C GLY A 91 -22.68 6.65 3.54
N ILE A 92 -21.52 6.13 3.93
CA ILE A 92 -20.22 6.78 3.80
C ILE A 92 -19.48 6.21 2.58
N THR A 93 -18.92 7.09 1.74
CA THR A 93 -18.11 6.67 0.60
C THR A 93 -16.72 6.29 1.06
N VAL A 94 -16.36 5.02 0.96
CA VAL A 94 -15.03 4.49 1.26
C VAL A 94 -14.26 4.27 -0.03
N THR A 95 -13.01 4.74 -0.08
CA THR A 95 -12.13 4.51 -1.22
C THR A 95 -10.91 3.71 -0.80
N ALA A 96 -10.49 2.78 -1.65
CA ALA A 96 -9.24 2.07 -1.53
C ALA A 96 -8.47 2.15 -2.84
N GLN A 97 -7.15 2.28 -2.76
CA GLN A 97 -6.27 2.25 -3.91
C GLN A 97 -4.93 1.68 -3.47
N ALA A 98 -4.54 0.54 -4.03
CA ALA A 98 -3.19 0.01 -3.94
C ALA A 98 -2.25 0.85 -4.83
N ASP A 99 -0.94 0.72 -4.65
CA ASP A 99 0.01 1.51 -5.43
C ASP A 99 0.07 1.03 -6.88
N PHE A 100 0.16 -0.30 -7.10
CA PHE A 100 0.37 -0.87 -8.43
C PHE A 100 -0.47 -2.12 -8.67
N VAL A 101 -0.72 -2.40 -9.97
CA VAL A 101 -0.96 -3.75 -10.49
C VAL A 101 0.30 -4.17 -11.21
N VAL A 102 0.82 -5.34 -10.87
CA VAL A 102 1.98 -5.94 -11.54
C VAL A 102 1.58 -7.24 -12.23
N LYS A 103 2.22 -7.53 -13.38
CA LYS A 103 2.14 -8.81 -14.04
C LYS A 103 3.52 -9.43 -14.08
N TYR A 104 3.61 -10.69 -13.72
CA TYR A 104 4.84 -11.46 -13.71
C TYR A 104 5.08 -12.21 -15.01
N VAL A 105 6.29 -12.72 -15.19
CA VAL A 105 6.70 -13.52 -16.38
C VAL A 105 5.79 -14.74 -16.59
N ASP A 106 5.26 -15.34 -15.51
CA ASP A 106 4.32 -16.48 -15.57
C ASP A 106 2.87 -16.07 -15.90
N GLY A 107 2.64 -14.81 -16.19
CA GLY A 107 1.33 -14.25 -16.52
C GLY A 107 0.44 -13.90 -15.33
N LYS A 108 0.82 -14.25 -14.11
CA LYS A 108 0.06 -13.90 -12.90
C LYS A 108 0.06 -12.41 -12.66
N LYS A 109 -1.08 -11.91 -12.17
CA LYS A 109 -1.23 -10.52 -11.73
C LYS A 109 -1.38 -10.43 -10.23
N GLU A 110 -0.83 -9.38 -9.66
CA GLU A 110 -0.98 -9.03 -8.24
C GLU A 110 -1.21 -7.53 -8.08
N LEU A 111 -2.00 -7.17 -7.07
CA LEU A 111 -2.03 -5.83 -6.51
C LEU A 111 -0.82 -5.69 -5.57
N VAL A 112 -0.22 -4.51 -5.54
CA VAL A 112 0.94 -4.23 -4.66
C VAL A 112 0.66 -2.98 -3.85
N GLU A 113 0.84 -3.11 -2.56
CA GLU A 113 0.87 -2.01 -1.59
C GLU A 113 2.29 -1.89 -1.03
N LEU A 114 2.88 -0.71 -1.12
CA LEU A 114 4.26 -0.46 -0.75
C LEU A 114 4.34 0.47 0.47
N LYS A 115 5.05 0.06 1.50
CA LYS A 115 5.36 0.89 2.65
C LYS A 115 6.83 1.28 2.65
N SER A 116 7.10 2.56 2.46
CA SER A 116 8.47 3.08 2.39
C SER A 116 9.16 3.28 3.75
N HIS A 117 8.39 3.25 4.85
CA HIS A 117 8.94 3.32 6.21
C HIS A 117 9.72 2.06 6.55
N ILE A 118 10.76 2.20 7.37
CA ILE A 118 11.54 1.07 7.89
C ILE A 118 11.02 0.74 9.28
N LEU A 119 10.48 -0.47 9.45
CA LEU A 119 10.03 -0.96 10.75
C LEU A 119 11.23 -1.38 11.59
N ARG A 120 11.25 -0.93 12.83
CA ARG A 120 12.12 -1.43 13.89
C ARG A 120 11.40 -2.47 14.74
N LYS A 121 12.12 -3.18 15.57
CA LYS A 121 11.60 -4.30 16.36
C LYS A 121 10.40 -3.91 17.25
N GLU A 122 10.34 -2.68 17.70
CA GLU A 122 9.30 -2.17 18.60
C GLU A 122 8.02 -1.73 17.86
N GLU A 123 8.04 -1.66 16.52
CA GLU A 123 6.95 -1.11 15.72
C GLU A 123 5.95 -2.16 15.22
N TRP A 124 5.77 -3.26 15.96
CA TRP A 124 4.82 -4.33 15.58
C TRP A 124 3.37 -3.86 15.43
N LYS A 125 2.97 -2.81 16.17
CA LYS A 125 1.63 -2.21 16.04
C LYS A 125 1.43 -1.58 14.67
N THR A 126 2.42 -0.84 14.19
CA THR A 126 2.41 -0.24 12.84
C THR A 126 2.30 -1.31 11.76
N LYS A 127 3.03 -2.41 11.90
CA LYS A 127 2.92 -3.57 11.00
C LYS A 127 1.50 -4.14 11.00
N ALA A 128 0.91 -4.35 12.17
CA ALA A 128 -0.44 -4.90 12.29
C ALA A 128 -1.50 -3.98 11.63
N GLU A 129 -1.33 -2.67 11.74
CA GLU A 129 -2.21 -1.70 11.07
C GLU A 129 -2.07 -1.77 9.55
N TRP A 130 -0.85 -1.86 9.02
CA TRP A 130 -0.63 -2.02 7.59
C TRP A 130 -1.25 -3.32 7.08
N SER A 131 -1.06 -4.42 7.78
CA SER A 131 -1.65 -5.70 7.42
C SER A 131 -3.19 -5.63 7.45
N LEU A 132 -3.78 -5.00 8.45
CA LEU A 132 -5.23 -4.82 8.53
C LEU A 132 -5.76 -3.93 7.39
N ALA A 133 -5.10 -2.79 7.12
CA ALA A 133 -5.48 -1.91 6.01
C ALA A 133 -5.40 -2.64 4.67
N THR A 134 -4.35 -3.44 4.47
CA THR A 134 -4.13 -4.21 3.26
C THR A 134 -5.18 -5.31 3.08
N LYS A 135 -5.58 -6.00 4.15
CA LYS A 135 -6.69 -6.97 4.13
C LYS A 135 -8.01 -6.31 3.74
N MET A 136 -8.34 -5.17 4.34
CA MET A 136 -9.54 -4.41 3.99
C MET A 136 -9.51 -3.94 2.54
N MET A 137 -8.38 -3.45 2.07
CA MET A 137 -8.18 -3.04 0.69
C MET A 137 -8.40 -4.22 -0.26
N ARG A 138 -7.82 -5.39 0.03
CA ARG A 138 -8.00 -6.60 -0.76
C ARG A 138 -9.46 -7.03 -0.82
N MET A 139 -10.18 -6.99 0.31
CA MET A 139 -11.62 -7.25 0.36
C MET A 139 -12.40 -6.33 -0.60
N LEU A 140 -12.10 -5.03 -0.60
CA LEU A 140 -12.79 -4.07 -1.47
C LEU A 140 -12.46 -4.29 -2.95
N TYR A 141 -11.21 -4.61 -3.28
CA TYR A 141 -10.84 -4.98 -4.64
C TYR A 141 -11.59 -6.21 -5.13
N ARG A 142 -11.69 -7.25 -4.29
CA ARG A 142 -12.47 -8.45 -4.63
C ARG A 142 -13.94 -8.12 -4.87
N LYS A 143 -14.57 -7.32 -3.99
CA LYS A 143 -15.96 -6.88 -4.17
C LYS A 143 -16.16 -6.05 -5.44
N ALA A 144 -15.11 -5.39 -5.93
CA ALA A 144 -15.10 -4.68 -7.21
C ALA A 144 -14.79 -5.60 -8.43
N GLY A 145 -14.63 -6.91 -8.23
CA GLY A 145 -14.38 -7.87 -9.30
C GLY A 145 -12.89 -8.12 -9.62
N TYR A 146 -11.98 -7.59 -8.82
CA TYR A 146 -10.53 -7.86 -8.99
C TYR A 146 -10.11 -9.05 -8.14
N ASP A 147 -9.93 -10.20 -8.77
CA ASP A 147 -9.54 -11.44 -8.07
C ASP A 147 -8.02 -11.65 -8.09
N TYR A 148 -7.25 -10.60 -7.87
CA TYR A 148 -5.79 -10.68 -7.75
C TYR A 148 -5.39 -10.76 -6.28
N PRO A 149 -4.34 -11.54 -5.94
CA PRO A 149 -3.69 -11.42 -4.63
C PRO A 149 -3.24 -9.97 -4.40
N LEU A 150 -3.17 -9.54 -3.15
CA LEU A 150 -2.56 -8.26 -2.80
C LEU A 150 -1.31 -8.51 -1.97
N ARG A 151 -0.18 -8.03 -2.47
CA ARG A 151 1.12 -8.10 -1.84
C ARG A 151 1.41 -6.80 -1.10
N LEU A 152 1.64 -6.90 0.20
CA LEU A 152 2.18 -5.81 1.01
C LEU A 152 3.70 -5.97 1.06
N ILE A 153 4.43 -4.95 0.61
CA ILE A 153 5.89 -4.88 0.70
C ILE A 153 6.26 -3.79 1.72
N TYR A 154 7.10 -4.12 2.67
CA TYR A 154 7.62 -3.21 3.67
C TYR A 154 9.09 -3.53 3.97
N PHE A 155 9.75 -2.69 4.75
CA PHE A 155 11.16 -2.82 5.08
C PHE A 155 11.34 -2.98 6.58
N VAL A 156 12.24 -3.88 6.98
CA VAL A 156 12.58 -4.14 8.38
C VAL A 156 14.07 -3.93 8.57
N GLU A 157 14.45 -3.28 9.66
CA GLU A 157 15.83 -3.19 10.10
C GLU A 157 16.12 -4.31 11.09
N ARG A 158 17.10 -5.15 10.74
CA ARG A 158 17.64 -6.22 11.60
C ARG A 158 19.15 -6.15 11.58
N ASP A 159 19.76 -6.05 12.75
CA ASP A 159 21.23 -6.04 12.91
C ASP A 159 21.93 -5.00 12.02
N GLY A 160 21.32 -3.81 11.90
CA GLY A 160 21.83 -2.71 11.07
C GLY A 160 21.61 -2.87 9.57
N ALA A 161 20.99 -3.96 9.12
CA ALA A 161 20.64 -4.19 7.72
C ALA A 161 19.15 -3.95 7.45
N VAL A 162 18.87 -3.19 6.40
CA VAL A 162 17.48 -3.00 5.91
C VAL A 162 17.17 -4.06 4.89
N THR A 163 16.11 -4.86 5.15
CA THR A 163 15.63 -5.91 4.25
C THR A 163 14.16 -5.71 3.90
N PRO A 164 13.75 -5.96 2.64
CA PRO A 164 12.34 -6.03 2.29
C PRO A 164 11.72 -7.30 2.88
N GLU A 165 10.54 -7.15 3.46
CA GLU A 165 9.66 -8.25 3.83
C GLU A 165 8.34 -8.11 3.10
N GLU A 166 7.65 -9.22 2.89
CA GLU A 166 6.40 -9.26 2.13
C GLU A 166 5.36 -10.13 2.84
N GLU A 167 4.13 -9.66 2.78
CA GLU A 167 2.94 -10.45 3.13
C GLU A 167 2.03 -10.53 1.91
N VAL A 168 1.63 -11.74 1.52
CA VAL A 168 0.71 -11.94 0.39
C VAL A 168 -0.65 -12.34 0.93
N PHE A 169 -1.62 -11.48 0.68
CA PHE A 169 -3.02 -11.72 1.03
C PHE A 169 -3.71 -12.39 -0.16
N ILE A 170 -3.63 -13.71 -0.18
CA ILE A 170 -4.43 -14.55 -1.06
C ILE A 170 -5.77 -14.68 -0.36
N TYR A 171 -6.84 -14.24 -1.01
CA TYR A 171 -8.14 -14.30 -0.41
C TYR A 171 -8.60 -15.76 -0.34
N PRO A 172 -8.83 -16.32 0.85
CA PRO A 172 -9.59 -17.54 0.94
C PRO A 172 -11.00 -17.27 0.44
N LYS A 173 -11.63 -18.24 -0.16
CA LYS A 173 -13.02 -18.15 -0.69
C LYS A 173 -14.09 -17.98 0.42
N ASP A 174 -13.67 -17.67 1.63
CA ASP A 174 -14.54 -17.67 2.80
C ASP A 174 -15.22 -16.32 2.99
N GLU A 175 -16.53 -16.28 2.77
CA GLU A 175 -17.37 -15.10 2.95
C GLU A 175 -17.40 -14.60 4.42
N LYS A 176 -17.13 -15.46 5.40
CA LYS A 176 -17.08 -15.08 6.81
C LYS A 176 -15.97 -14.10 7.13
N ASP A 177 -14.82 -14.22 6.47
CA ASP A 177 -13.70 -13.29 6.67
C ASP A 177 -14.06 -11.90 6.13
N ASP A 178 -14.79 -11.81 5.04
CA ASP A 178 -15.27 -10.55 4.46
C ASP A 178 -16.24 -9.83 5.40
N GLU A 179 -17.16 -10.55 6.01
CA GLU A 179 -18.13 -9.97 6.93
C GLU A 179 -17.46 -9.46 8.19
N THR A 180 -16.51 -10.22 8.73
CA THR A 180 -15.69 -9.80 9.88
C THR A 180 -14.91 -8.53 9.57
N LEU A 181 -14.22 -8.47 8.44
CA LEU A 181 -13.48 -7.28 8.01
C LEU A 181 -14.40 -6.09 7.76
N LEU A 182 -15.59 -6.32 7.19
CA LEU A 182 -16.58 -5.27 6.96
C LEU A 182 -17.09 -4.69 8.28
N ASN A 183 -17.31 -5.52 9.29
CA ASN A 183 -17.73 -5.06 10.62
C ASN A 183 -16.62 -4.24 11.31
N VAL A 184 -15.37 -4.68 11.23
CA VAL A 184 -14.22 -3.89 11.71
C VAL A 184 -14.13 -2.55 10.97
N LEU A 185 -14.34 -2.54 9.66
CA LEU A 185 -14.36 -1.32 8.86
C LEU A 185 -15.47 -0.37 9.31
N ARG A 186 -16.69 -0.86 9.52
CA ARG A 186 -17.83 -0.08 10.06
C ARG A 186 -17.52 0.56 11.41
N GLU A 187 -16.96 -0.21 12.34
CA GLU A 187 -16.57 0.32 13.64
C GLU A 187 -15.52 1.44 13.54
N ARG A 188 -14.51 1.24 12.69
CA ARG A 188 -13.48 2.26 12.46
C ARG A 188 -14.04 3.53 11.85
N ILE A 189 -14.93 3.40 10.87
CA ILE A 189 -15.63 4.54 10.27
C ILE A 189 -16.41 5.31 11.35
N ARG A 190 -17.21 4.63 12.17
CA ARG A 190 -17.99 5.28 13.24
C ARG A 190 -17.09 6.05 14.20
N LYS A 191 -15.95 5.48 14.60
CA LYS A 191 -14.96 6.15 15.47
C LYS A 191 -14.29 7.34 14.80
N SER A 192 -14.11 7.34 13.49
CA SER A 192 -13.46 8.42 12.74
C SER A 192 -14.40 9.59 12.42
N VAL A 193 -15.70 9.32 12.26
CA VAL A 193 -16.74 10.31 11.92
C VAL A 193 -17.38 10.93 13.16
N GLY A 194 -17.35 10.23 14.30
CA GLY A 194 -17.85 10.73 15.59
C GLY A 194 -16.86 11.63 16.32
N ARG A 195 -15.74 11.97 15.71
CA ARG A 195 -14.77 12.97 16.19
C ARG A 195 -14.92 14.25 15.38
#